data_d7dc4470fbe34639bc945a775563bd05
#
_entry.id   d7dc4470fbe34639bc945a775563bd05
#
_cell.length_a   1.000
_cell.length_b   1.000
_cell.length_c   1.000
_cell.angle_alpha   90.00
_cell.angle_beta   90.00
_cell.angle_gamma   90.00
#
_symmetry.space_group_name_H-M   'P 1'
#
loop_
_entity.id
_entity.type
_entity.pdbx_description
1 polymer ?
#
loop_
_entity_poly.entity_id
_entity_poly.type
_entity_poly.pdbx_seq_one_letter_code
_entity_poly.pdbx_strand_id
1 'polypeptide(L)'
;MIFIYIDICFLFISIHSIEKFAGYKELLFIGSFKLFGTYLMIDWFYKGIEEFRFITVRTLIIRILYVISVFLFVKNENDYDIYYWLLSISVIVNASVNVAYSFNYIHFSFDLDVIKKMVRPITYLGIYSILAWLYNSFCTTYLGFISSDKEVGYFTTAAKLYVILLSLFSAFAGVMLPRLSSLIGKKDIAAFQVLIDKSFNLIISLTVPLVVFSVIYAPDVIKLIAGDGYEGAVWPMRLIMPLILIVGINQILIIQIMTPLKLDKLILVNTVWGAITGLALNFLLTPQYLSIGASISWVMSEVMVMLSALYFIRRRTQILFPVSILFKNVSYGVVLTPILWGIYRILDLNYLVNMTVGIVIVIVSFVFIQKLILRNPIVDEFFNLKYMSAFRSFFN
;
A
#
# COMPACT_ATOMS: atom_id res chain seq x y z
N MET A 1 -26.17 5.08 -5.72
CA MET A 1 -26.95 6.28 -5.36
C MET A 1 -27.28 6.33 -3.87
N ILE A 2 -27.92 5.33 -3.27
CA ILE A 2 -28.30 5.35 -1.83
C ILE A 2 -27.10 5.61 -0.91
N PHE A 3 -25.96 5.00 -1.13
CA PHE A 3 -24.75 5.20 -0.32
C PHE A 3 -24.20 6.63 -0.42
N ILE A 4 -24.29 7.28 -1.58
CA ILE A 4 -23.88 8.68 -1.75
C ILE A 4 -24.73 9.60 -0.86
N TYR A 5 -26.04 9.36 -0.82
CA TYR A 5 -26.93 10.14 0.07
C TYR A 5 -26.63 9.88 1.54
N ILE A 6 -26.35 8.64 1.92
CA ILE A 6 -25.99 8.29 3.30
C ILE A 6 -24.69 8.99 3.71
N ASP A 7 -23.68 8.99 2.86
CA ASP A 7 -22.38 9.60 3.17
C ASP A 7 -22.47 11.14 3.20
N ILE A 8 -23.23 11.75 2.29
CA ILE A 8 -23.46 13.21 2.32
C ILE A 8 -24.26 13.60 3.57
N CYS A 9 -25.30 12.85 3.93
CA CYS A 9 -26.07 13.07 5.16
C CYS A 9 -25.17 12.88 6.41
N PHE A 10 -24.35 11.84 6.43
CA PHE A 10 -23.42 11.57 7.52
C PHE A 10 -22.37 12.68 7.65
N LEU A 11 -21.82 13.17 6.54
CA LEU A 11 -20.92 14.32 6.50
C LEU A 11 -21.61 15.58 7.04
N PHE A 12 -22.82 15.87 6.59
CA PHE A 12 -23.58 17.03 7.04
C PHE A 12 -23.90 16.98 8.53
N ILE A 13 -24.32 15.82 9.05
CA ILE A 13 -24.55 15.59 10.48
C ILE A 13 -23.25 15.75 11.26
N SER A 14 -22.14 15.17 10.77
CA SER A 14 -20.84 15.23 11.44
C SER A 14 -20.30 16.66 11.54
N ILE A 15 -20.46 17.47 10.50
CA ILE A 15 -20.08 18.90 10.50
C ILE A 15 -20.81 19.70 11.57
N HIS A 16 -22.07 19.35 11.85
CA HIS A 16 -22.90 20.07 12.81
C HIS A 16 -22.82 19.52 14.23
N SER A 17 -22.48 18.24 14.39
CA SER A 17 -22.47 17.56 15.69
C SER A 17 -21.10 17.52 16.36
N ILE A 18 -20.01 17.71 15.63
CA ILE A 18 -18.64 17.59 16.14
C ILE A 18 -17.95 18.95 16.08
N GLU A 19 -17.73 19.59 17.23
CA GLU A 19 -17.09 20.92 17.33
C GLU A 19 -15.75 21.00 16.60
N LYS A 20 -14.94 19.90 16.63
CA LYS A 20 -13.65 19.85 15.95
C LYS A 20 -13.77 19.99 14.43
N PHE A 21 -14.89 19.62 13.84
CA PHE A 21 -15.13 19.77 12.39
C PHE A 21 -15.60 21.17 11.99
N ALA A 22 -16.01 21.99 12.96
CA ALA A 22 -16.45 23.35 12.68
C ALA A 22 -15.35 24.22 12.02
N GLY A 23 -14.09 23.98 12.36
CA GLY A 23 -12.94 24.66 11.76
C GLY A 23 -12.58 24.18 10.34
N TYR A 24 -13.11 23.03 9.89
CA TYR A 24 -12.77 22.41 8.61
C TYR A 24 -13.95 22.32 7.64
N LYS A 25 -14.98 23.15 7.83
CA LYS A 25 -16.23 23.10 7.03
C LYS A 25 -15.98 23.18 5.53
N GLU A 26 -15.12 24.09 5.09
CA GLU A 26 -14.78 24.26 3.67
C GLU A 26 -14.08 23.03 3.10
N LEU A 27 -13.12 22.46 3.80
CA LEU A 27 -12.41 21.25 3.39
C LEU A 27 -13.36 20.04 3.33
N LEU A 28 -14.29 19.91 4.27
CA LEU A 28 -15.28 18.85 4.26
C LEU A 28 -16.27 19.01 3.11
N PHE A 29 -16.66 20.24 2.78
CA PHE A 29 -17.47 20.52 1.60
C PHE A 29 -16.74 20.14 0.31
N ILE A 30 -15.49 20.55 0.13
CA ILE A 30 -14.64 20.15 -1.01
C ILE A 30 -14.49 18.62 -1.05
N GLY A 31 -14.31 17.99 0.10
CA GLY A 31 -14.22 16.54 0.25
C GLY A 31 -15.48 15.79 -0.23
N SER A 32 -16.66 16.38 -0.08
CA SER A 32 -17.92 15.79 -0.58
C SER A 32 -17.92 15.64 -2.10
N PHE A 33 -17.38 16.60 -2.83
CA PHE A 33 -17.19 16.48 -4.29
C PHE A 33 -16.23 15.36 -4.67
N LYS A 34 -15.14 15.21 -3.91
CA LYS A 34 -14.20 14.11 -4.12
C LYS A 34 -14.86 12.75 -3.87
N LEU A 35 -15.68 12.62 -2.84
CA LEU A 35 -16.44 11.39 -2.57
C LEU A 35 -17.37 11.07 -3.75
N PHE A 36 -18.14 12.05 -4.23
CA PHE A 36 -18.99 11.86 -5.40
C PHE A 36 -18.22 11.35 -6.63
N GLY A 37 -17.06 11.96 -6.94
CA GLY A 37 -16.19 11.49 -8.01
C GLY A 37 -15.70 10.05 -7.78
N THR A 38 -15.35 9.67 -6.55
CA THR A 38 -14.89 8.33 -6.22
C THR A 38 -15.97 7.25 -6.47
N TYR A 39 -17.24 7.55 -6.19
CA TYR A 39 -18.35 6.63 -6.48
C TYR A 39 -18.61 6.42 -7.98
N LEU A 40 -18.30 7.40 -8.80
CA LEU A 40 -18.41 7.29 -10.26
C LEU A 40 -17.22 6.58 -10.91
N MET A 41 -16.20 6.24 -10.14
CA MET A 41 -15.00 5.56 -10.62
C MET A 41 -15.30 4.08 -10.86
N ILE A 42 -15.37 3.64 -12.12
CA ILE A 42 -15.66 2.26 -12.53
C ILE A 42 -14.44 1.54 -13.11
N ASP A 43 -13.25 1.77 -12.56
CA ASP A 43 -12.00 1.12 -13.00
C ASP A 43 -12.07 -0.41 -12.95
N TRP A 44 -12.87 -0.96 -12.02
CA TRP A 44 -13.11 -2.40 -11.91
C TRP A 44 -13.74 -2.98 -13.19
N PHE A 45 -14.58 -2.23 -13.88
CA PHE A 45 -15.21 -2.63 -15.13
C PHE A 45 -14.15 -2.81 -16.23
N TYR A 46 -13.29 -1.80 -16.44
CA TYR A 46 -12.21 -1.86 -17.43
C TYR A 46 -11.16 -2.92 -17.13
N LYS A 47 -10.88 -3.17 -15.85
CA LYS A 47 -10.03 -4.31 -15.45
C LYS A 47 -10.68 -5.64 -15.81
N GLY A 48 -12.01 -5.74 -15.70
CA GLY A 48 -12.76 -6.93 -16.05
C GLY A 48 -12.78 -7.26 -17.53
N ILE A 49 -12.72 -6.24 -18.39
CA ILE A 49 -12.64 -6.38 -19.86
C ILE A 49 -11.21 -6.23 -20.40
N GLU A 50 -10.21 -6.21 -19.50
CA GLU A 50 -8.77 -6.13 -19.82
C GLU A 50 -8.32 -4.84 -20.55
N GLU A 51 -9.11 -3.76 -20.50
CA GLU A 51 -8.79 -2.46 -21.09
C GLU A 51 -7.80 -1.64 -20.24
N PHE A 52 -6.67 -2.23 -19.90
CA PHE A 52 -5.63 -1.61 -19.07
C PHE A 52 -4.99 -0.38 -19.70
N ARG A 53 -4.88 -0.35 -21.04
CA ARG A 53 -4.30 0.78 -21.77
C ARG A 53 -5.10 2.06 -21.53
N PHE A 54 -6.43 1.97 -21.61
CA PHE A 54 -7.31 3.11 -21.35
C PHE A 54 -7.14 3.65 -19.92
N ILE A 55 -7.17 2.76 -18.90
CA ILE A 55 -6.99 3.14 -17.50
C ILE A 55 -5.66 3.86 -17.30
N THR A 56 -4.58 3.30 -17.86
CA THR A 56 -3.22 3.82 -17.66
C THR A 56 -3.05 5.19 -18.31
N VAL A 57 -3.39 5.32 -19.59
CA VAL A 57 -3.20 6.58 -20.34
C VAL A 57 -4.05 7.70 -19.74
N ARG A 58 -5.33 7.45 -19.50
CA ARG A 58 -6.24 8.42 -18.87
C ARG A 58 -5.70 8.89 -17.51
N THR A 59 -5.38 7.94 -16.63
CA THR A 59 -4.93 8.25 -15.27
C THR A 59 -3.61 9.02 -15.29
N LEU A 60 -2.69 8.66 -16.20
CA LEU A 60 -1.40 9.34 -16.35
C LEU A 60 -1.59 10.80 -16.81
N ILE A 61 -2.41 11.03 -17.82
CA ILE A 61 -2.69 12.38 -18.34
C ILE A 61 -3.28 13.26 -17.22
N ILE A 62 -4.30 12.76 -16.52
CA ILE A 62 -4.97 13.54 -15.47
C ILE A 62 -4.02 13.81 -14.30
N ARG A 63 -3.15 12.86 -13.92
CA ARG A 63 -2.15 13.07 -12.89
C ARG A 63 -1.10 14.11 -13.29
N ILE A 64 -0.63 14.09 -14.52
CA ILE A 64 0.31 15.10 -15.04
C ILE A 64 -0.35 16.49 -14.99
N LEU A 65 -1.58 16.62 -15.48
CA LEU A 65 -2.31 17.88 -15.45
C LEU A 65 -2.53 18.38 -14.01
N TYR A 66 -2.87 17.47 -13.09
CA TYR A 66 -3.00 17.79 -11.66
C TYR A 66 -1.69 18.33 -11.08
N VAL A 67 -0.57 17.65 -11.32
CA VAL A 67 0.75 18.09 -10.81
C VAL A 67 1.12 19.46 -11.38
N ILE A 68 0.95 19.67 -12.68
CA ILE A 68 1.19 20.98 -13.31
C ILE A 68 0.32 22.06 -12.66
N SER A 69 -0.98 21.77 -12.45
CA SER A 69 -1.92 22.70 -11.82
C SER A 69 -1.49 23.06 -10.37
N VAL A 70 -1.03 22.07 -9.60
CA VAL A 70 -0.52 22.33 -8.25
C VAL A 70 0.66 23.32 -8.28
N PHE A 71 1.65 23.10 -9.15
CA PHE A 71 2.80 24.02 -9.27
C PHE A 71 2.41 25.42 -9.76
N LEU A 72 1.36 25.54 -10.56
CA LEU A 72 0.89 26.84 -11.07
C LEU A 72 0.08 27.62 -10.03
N PHE A 73 -0.80 26.97 -9.29
CA PHE A 73 -1.81 27.65 -8.46
C PHE A 73 -1.50 27.61 -6.96
N VAL A 74 -0.75 26.64 -6.45
CA VAL A 74 -0.40 26.54 -5.03
C VAL A 74 0.99 27.18 -4.84
N LYS A 75 1.03 28.37 -4.20
CA LYS A 75 2.28 29.15 -4.03
C LYS A 75 2.66 29.31 -2.57
N ASN A 76 1.69 29.31 -1.66
CA ASN A 76 1.87 29.62 -0.26
C ASN A 76 1.27 28.52 0.62
N GLU A 77 1.66 28.47 1.87
CA GLU A 77 1.13 27.53 2.87
C GLU A 77 -0.38 27.67 3.08
N ASN A 78 -0.93 28.86 2.86
CA ASN A 78 -2.36 29.15 3.01
C ASN A 78 -3.21 28.68 1.83
N ASP A 79 -2.61 28.22 0.73
CA ASP A 79 -3.31 27.78 -0.49
C ASP A 79 -3.78 26.29 -0.39
N TYR A 80 -3.91 25.76 0.84
CA TYR A 80 -4.32 24.37 1.06
C TYR A 80 -5.73 24.07 0.52
N ASP A 81 -6.64 25.06 0.51
CA ASP A 81 -7.98 24.93 -0.08
C ASP A 81 -7.89 24.75 -1.60
N ILE A 82 -7.05 25.56 -2.27
CA ILE A 82 -6.78 25.44 -3.72
C ILE A 82 -6.19 24.05 -4.03
N TYR A 83 -5.22 23.60 -3.24
CA TYR A 83 -4.67 22.27 -3.37
C TYR A 83 -5.73 21.18 -3.28
N TYR A 84 -6.64 21.29 -2.31
CA TYR A 84 -7.67 20.29 -2.09
C TYR A 84 -8.78 20.35 -3.15
N TRP A 85 -9.10 21.54 -3.69
CA TRP A 85 -9.96 21.69 -4.86
C TRP A 85 -9.35 21.03 -6.10
N LEU A 86 -8.09 21.27 -6.41
CA LEU A 86 -7.40 20.66 -7.53
C LEU A 86 -7.40 19.12 -7.44
N LEU A 87 -7.17 18.59 -6.24
CA LEU A 87 -7.26 17.16 -5.97
C LEU A 87 -8.67 16.62 -6.24
N SER A 88 -9.71 17.29 -5.75
CA SER A 88 -11.11 16.88 -5.91
C SER A 88 -11.55 16.96 -7.38
N ILE A 89 -11.20 18.02 -8.09
CA ILE A 89 -11.46 18.19 -9.51
C ILE A 89 -10.78 17.08 -10.32
N SER A 90 -9.53 16.73 -10.00
CA SER A 90 -8.82 15.65 -10.69
C SER A 90 -9.55 14.30 -10.58
N VAL A 91 -10.14 14.00 -9.42
CA VAL A 91 -10.94 12.78 -9.20
C VAL A 91 -12.23 12.84 -10.02
N ILE A 92 -12.94 13.97 -10.01
CA ILE A 92 -14.20 14.13 -10.75
C ILE A 92 -13.96 14.02 -12.27
N VAL A 93 -12.93 14.68 -12.78
CA VAL A 93 -12.56 14.60 -14.21
C VAL A 93 -12.22 13.15 -14.60
N ASN A 94 -11.44 12.48 -13.75
CA ASN A 94 -11.08 11.08 -13.94
C ASN A 94 -12.34 10.18 -14.01
N ALA A 95 -13.27 10.36 -13.09
CA ALA A 95 -14.52 9.64 -13.02
C ALA A 95 -15.44 9.96 -14.21
N SER A 96 -15.54 11.22 -14.60
CA SER A 96 -16.39 11.65 -15.72
C SER A 96 -15.91 11.04 -17.05
N VAL A 97 -14.60 11.08 -17.32
CA VAL A 97 -14.01 10.44 -18.51
C VAL A 97 -14.23 8.92 -18.46
N ASN A 98 -14.13 8.33 -17.27
CA ASN A 98 -14.35 6.90 -17.05
C ASN A 98 -15.79 6.50 -17.42
N VAL A 99 -16.78 7.20 -16.88
CA VAL A 99 -18.20 6.94 -17.18
C VAL A 99 -18.51 7.22 -18.65
N ALA A 100 -18.03 8.34 -19.20
CA ALA A 100 -18.28 8.68 -20.60
C ALA A 100 -17.77 7.60 -21.57
N TYR A 101 -16.57 7.07 -21.32
CA TYR A 101 -16.01 6.03 -22.18
C TYR A 101 -16.73 4.68 -22.03
N SER A 102 -17.34 4.41 -20.86
CA SER A 102 -18.08 3.16 -20.62
C SER A 102 -19.31 2.99 -21.52
N PHE A 103 -19.92 4.08 -21.98
CA PHE A 103 -21.06 4.02 -22.91
C PHE A 103 -20.74 3.35 -24.25
N ASN A 104 -19.47 3.18 -24.60
CA ASN A 104 -19.06 2.41 -25.78
C ASN A 104 -19.21 0.89 -25.57
N TYR A 105 -19.35 0.43 -24.34
CA TYR A 105 -19.37 -0.99 -23.98
C TYR A 105 -20.66 -1.44 -23.33
N ILE A 106 -21.35 -0.53 -22.65
CA ILE A 106 -22.54 -0.85 -21.85
C ILE A 106 -23.71 0.05 -22.19
N HIS A 107 -24.90 -0.53 -22.15
CA HIS A 107 -26.17 0.18 -22.19
C HIS A 107 -26.85 0.08 -20.85
N PHE A 108 -27.48 1.14 -20.39
CA PHE A 108 -28.25 1.12 -19.14
C PHE A 108 -29.47 0.19 -19.31
N SER A 109 -29.51 -0.90 -18.53
CA SER A 109 -30.68 -1.73 -18.35
C SER A 109 -31.00 -1.83 -16.86
N PHE A 110 -32.27 -1.76 -16.52
CA PHE A 110 -32.72 -1.85 -15.14
C PHE A 110 -33.44 -3.20 -14.96
N ASP A 111 -32.72 -4.21 -14.39
CA ASP A 111 -33.25 -5.51 -14.11
C ASP A 111 -33.20 -5.77 -12.59
N LEU A 112 -34.38 -5.77 -11.96
CA LEU A 112 -34.52 -5.97 -10.51
C LEU A 112 -34.10 -7.39 -10.05
N ASP A 113 -34.22 -8.39 -10.90
CA ASP A 113 -33.88 -9.77 -10.53
C ASP A 113 -32.36 -9.97 -10.53
N VAL A 114 -31.66 -9.32 -11.45
CA VAL A 114 -30.19 -9.27 -11.45
C VAL A 114 -29.70 -8.51 -10.21
N ILE A 115 -30.30 -7.38 -9.90
CA ILE A 115 -29.95 -6.59 -8.70
C ILE A 115 -30.12 -7.43 -7.43
N LYS A 116 -31.26 -8.12 -7.25
CA LYS A 116 -31.50 -8.98 -6.08
C LYS A 116 -30.45 -10.08 -5.94
N LYS A 117 -30.06 -10.73 -7.04
CA LYS A 117 -29.02 -11.78 -7.03
C LYS A 117 -27.65 -11.25 -6.64
N MET A 118 -27.34 -9.98 -6.99
CA MET A 118 -26.05 -9.34 -6.72
C MET A 118 -25.95 -8.73 -5.31
N VAL A 119 -27.06 -8.43 -4.64
CA VAL A 119 -27.04 -7.81 -3.29
C VAL A 119 -26.20 -8.63 -2.32
N ARG A 120 -26.39 -9.93 -2.25
CA ARG A 120 -25.68 -10.81 -1.30
C ARG A 120 -24.15 -10.83 -1.52
N PRO A 121 -23.61 -11.10 -2.73
CA PRO A 121 -22.18 -11.02 -3.00
C PRO A 121 -21.59 -9.62 -2.73
N ILE A 122 -22.27 -8.56 -3.16
CA ILE A 122 -21.83 -7.17 -2.96
C ILE A 122 -21.78 -6.83 -1.48
N THR A 123 -22.75 -7.27 -0.67
CA THR A 123 -22.74 -7.03 0.78
C THR A 123 -21.52 -7.69 1.45
N TYR A 124 -21.20 -8.93 1.12
CA TYR A 124 -20.00 -9.60 1.66
C TYR A 124 -18.70 -8.86 1.29
N LEU A 125 -18.55 -8.51 0.01
CA LEU A 125 -17.38 -7.76 -0.45
C LEU A 125 -17.33 -6.35 0.17
N GLY A 126 -18.48 -5.71 0.34
CA GLY A 126 -18.59 -4.40 1.00
C GLY A 126 -18.16 -4.45 2.47
N ILE A 127 -18.65 -5.43 3.23
CA ILE A 127 -18.24 -5.62 4.63
C ILE A 127 -16.74 -5.87 4.73
N TYR A 128 -16.20 -6.77 3.88
CA TYR A 128 -14.76 -7.01 3.82
C TYR A 128 -13.96 -5.71 3.55
N SER A 129 -14.39 -4.94 2.55
CA SER A 129 -13.72 -3.69 2.19
C SER A 129 -13.79 -2.65 3.31
N ILE A 130 -14.94 -2.51 3.99
CA ILE A 130 -15.11 -1.62 5.13
C ILE A 130 -14.18 -2.03 6.27
N LEU A 131 -14.13 -3.31 6.62
CA LEU A 131 -13.25 -3.81 7.68
C LEU A 131 -11.77 -3.59 7.35
N ALA A 132 -11.35 -3.87 6.11
CA ALA A 132 -9.98 -3.66 5.67
C ALA A 132 -9.61 -2.17 5.67
N TRP A 133 -10.54 -1.30 5.29
CA TRP A 133 -10.34 0.15 5.29
C TRP A 133 -10.30 0.73 6.70
N LEU A 134 -11.17 0.22 7.59
CA LEU A 134 -11.23 0.66 8.99
C LEU A 134 -9.88 0.51 9.68
N TYR A 135 -9.25 -0.65 9.65
CA TYR A 135 -8.00 -0.80 10.38
C TYR A 135 -6.82 -0.03 9.74
N ASN A 136 -6.83 0.19 8.41
CA ASN A 136 -5.80 0.97 7.73
C ASN A 136 -5.93 2.49 7.99
N SER A 137 -7.16 3.01 7.95
CA SER A 137 -7.41 4.47 8.08
C SER A 137 -7.69 4.90 9.51
N PHE A 138 -8.09 3.97 10.37
CA PHE A 138 -8.45 4.28 11.76
C PHE A 138 -7.30 4.93 12.54
N CYS A 139 -6.07 4.47 12.33
CA CYS A 139 -4.89 5.05 12.98
C CYS A 139 -4.79 6.57 12.74
N THR A 140 -4.92 6.99 11.48
CA THR A 140 -4.86 8.41 11.11
C THR A 140 -6.03 9.19 11.68
N THR A 141 -7.25 8.64 11.54
CA THR A 141 -8.47 9.31 12.00
C THR A 141 -8.49 9.46 13.53
N TYR A 142 -8.20 8.39 14.26
CA TYR A 142 -8.18 8.41 15.72
C TYR A 142 -7.07 9.33 16.25
N LEU A 143 -5.88 9.27 15.66
CA LEU A 143 -4.80 10.21 15.97
C LEU A 143 -5.23 11.67 15.77
N GLY A 144 -5.97 11.96 14.69
CA GLY A 144 -6.53 13.29 14.43
C GLY A 144 -7.54 13.75 15.51
N PHE A 145 -8.30 12.83 16.10
CA PHE A 145 -9.25 13.19 17.18
C PHE A 145 -8.56 13.50 18.52
N ILE A 146 -7.48 12.80 18.85
CA ILE A 146 -6.87 12.88 20.19
C ILE A 146 -5.59 13.71 20.25
N SER A 147 -5.03 14.12 19.09
CA SER A 147 -3.77 14.85 19.03
C SER A 147 -3.87 16.12 18.17
N SER A 148 -2.72 16.74 17.90
CA SER A 148 -2.58 17.91 17.04
C SER A 148 -2.40 17.52 15.57
N ASP A 149 -2.71 18.46 14.66
CA ASP A 149 -2.48 18.30 13.22
C ASP A 149 -1.02 18.00 12.89
N LYS A 150 -0.08 18.48 13.71
CA LYS A 150 1.34 18.22 13.60
C LYS A 150 1.68 16.75 13.76
N GLU A 151 1.10 16.07 14.73
CA GLU A 151 1.28 14.63 14.96
C GLU A 151 0.66 13.80 13.81
N VAL A 152 -0.50 14.21 13.32
CA VAL A 152 -1.11 13.62 12.12
C VAL A 152 -0.20 13.80 10.90
N GLY A 153 0.40 15.00 10.76
CA GLY A 153 1.39 15.31 9.73
C GLY A 153 2.60 14.38 9.78
N TYR A 154 3.16 14.12 10.95
CA TYR A 154 4.27 13.21 11.15
C TYR A 154 3.95 11.77 10.74
N PHE A 155 2.80 11.26 11.22
CA PHE A 155 2.35 9.92 10.88
C PHE A 155 2.06 9.76 9.38
N THR A 156 1.31 10.70 8.80
CA THR A 156 0.90 10.62 7.40
C THR A 156 2.05 10.77 6.42
N THR A 157 3.08 11.56 6.76
CA THR A 157 4.31 11.68 5.96
C THR A 157 5.03 10.34 5.88
N ALA A 158 5.23 9.67 7.01
CA ALA A 158 5.83 8.33 7.05
C ALA A 158 4.97 7.29 6.31
N ALA A 159 3.63 7.34 6.49
CA ALA A 159 2.69 6.45 5.82
C ALA A 159 2.67 6.62 4.30
N LYS A 160 2.75 7.86 3.78
CA LYS A 160 2.82 8.11 2.34
C LYS A 160 4.05 7.47 1.69
N LEU A 161 5.21 7.59 2.34
CA LEU A 161 6.45 6.98 1.86
C LEU A 161 6.33 5.46 1.76
N TYR A 162 5.82 4.84 2.82
CA TYR A 162 5.54 3.42 2.84
C TYR A 162 4.62 2.99 1.69
N VAL A 163 3.50 3.70 1.46
CA VAL A 163 2.54 3.38 0.39
C VAL A 163 3.17 3.45 -0.99
N ILE A 164 4.04 4.45 -1.25
CA ILE A 164 4.75 4.59 -2.52
C ILE A 164 5.62 3.34 -2.77
N LEU A 165 6.40 2.92 -1.79
CA LEU A 165 7.27 1.75 -1.90
C LEU A 165 6.48 0.45 -2.00
N LEU A 166 5.40 0.31 -1.23
CA LEU A 166 4.53 -0.86 -1.27
C LEU A 166 3.84 -1.04 -2.63
N SER A 167 3.56 0.04 -3.35
CA SER A 167 2.85 -0.03 -4.64
C SER A 167 3.56 -0.92 -5.67
N LEU A 168 4.90 -0.99 -5.63
CA LEU A 168 5.71 -1.86 -6.49
C LEU A 168 5.41 -3.34 -6.21
N PHE A 169 5.35 -3.72 -4.93
CA PHE A 169 5.08 -5.10 -4.52
C PHE A 169 3.62 -5.51 -4.76
N SER A 170 2.69 -4.57 -4.61
CA SER A 170 1.28 -4.78 -4.91
C SER A 170 1.04 -5.02 -6.41
N ALA A 171 1.72 -4.28 -7.28
CA ALA A 171 1.68 -4.51 -8.71
C ALA A 171 2.20 -5.92 -9.08
N PHE A 172 3.33 -6.33 -8.49
CA PHE A 172 3.86 -7.68 -8.67
C PHE A 172 2.88 -8.77 -8.24
N ALA A 173 2.27 -8.62 -7.05
CA ALA A 173 1.29 -9.58 -6.55
C ALA A 173 0.09 -9.71 -7.50
N GLY A 174 -0.39 -8.59 -8.06
CA GLY A 174 -1.49 -8.56 -9.03
C GLY A 174 -1.17 -9.31 -10.33
N VAL A 175 0.05 -9.18 -10.85
CA VAL A 175 0.50 -9.90 -12.06
C VAL A 175 0.64 -11.41 -11.81
N MET A 176 1.04 -11.80 -10.61
CA MET A 176 1.24 -13.21 -10.26
C MET A 176 -0.08 -13.96 -10.04
N LEU A 177 -1.13 -13.29 -9.62
CA LEU A 177 -2.42 -13.90 -9.26
C LEU A 177 -3.06 -14.76 -10.38
N PRO A 178 -3.20 -14.31 -11.65
CA PRO A 178 -3.80 -15.12 -12.71
C PRO A 178 -3.01 -16.40 -12.98
N ARG A 179 -1.67 -16.30 -13.01
CA ARG A 179 -0.78 -17.43 -13.24
C ARG A 179 -0.89 -18.50 -12.15
N LEU A 180 -0.90 -18.07 -10.89
CA LEU A 180 -1.07 -18.95 -9.73
C LEU A 180 -2.45 -19.61 -9.73
N SER A 181 -3.51 -18.85 -10.06
CA SER A 181 -4.86 -19.38 -10.18
C SER A 181 -4.98 -20.44 -11.28
N SER A 182 -4.28 -20.24 -12.42
CA SER A 182 -4.22 -21.23 -13.50
C SER A 182 -3.54 -22.53 -13.06
N LEU A 183 -2.44 -22.46 -12.30
CA LEU A 183 -1.75 -23.64 -11.78
C LEU A 183 -2.62 -24.45 -10.80
N ILE A 184 -3.36 -23.78 -9.94
CA ILE A 184 -4.35 -24.46 -9.07
C ILE A 184 -5.46 -25.11 -9.89
N GLY A 185 -5.96 -24.44 -10.93
CA GLY A 185 -6.96 -25.01 -11.85
C GLY A 185 -6.45 -26.29 -12.55
N LYS A 186 -5.16 -26.33 -12.88
CA LYS A 186 -4.48 -27.52 -13.46
C LYS A 186 -4.06 -28.55 -12.43
N LYS A 187 -4.24 -28.32 -11.14
CA LYS A 187 -3.80 -29.15 -10.01
C LYS A 187 -2.28 -29.37 -9.96
N ASP A 188 -1.50 -28.47 -10.54
CA ASP A 188 -0.04 -28.51 -10.52
C ASP A 188 0.50 -27.78 -9.27
N ILE A 189 0.43 -28.48 -8.14
CA ILE A 189 0.85 -27.94 -6.84
C ILE A 189 2.39 -27.76 -6.79
N ALA A 190 3.14 -28.59 -7.49
CA ALA A 190 4.61 -28.48 -7.52
C ALA A 190 5.06 -27.18 -8.22
N ALA A 191 4.54 -26.88 -9.40
CA ALA A 191 4.81 -25.62 -10.08
C ALA A 191 4.28 -24.40 -9.30
N PHE A 192 3.13 -24.54 -8.63
CA PHE A 192 2.60 -23.52 -7.73
C PHE A 192 3.59 -23.20 -6.61
N GLN A 193 4.10 -24.23 -5.89
CA GLN A 193 5.07 -24.02 -4.80
C GLN A 193 6.36 -23.34 -5.29
N VAL A 194 6.91 -23.77 -6.42
CA VAL A 194 8.09 -23.15 -7.02
C VAL A 194 7.89 -21.67 -7.30
N LEU A 195 6.70 -21.31 -7.80
CA LEU A 195 6.37 -19.91 -8.11
C LEU A 195 6.17 -19.06 -6.83
N ILE A 196 5.60 -19.66 -5.79
CA ILE A 196 5.50 -19.04 -4.46
C ILE A 196 6.87 -18.80 -3.85
N ASP A 197 7.77 -19.80 -3.91
CA ASP A 197 9.15 -19.66 -3.40
C ASP A 197 9.91 -18.56 -4.14
N LYS A 198 9.74 -18.44 -5.46
CA LYS A 198 10.28 -17.31 -6.24
C LYS A 198 9.71 -15.98 -5.80
N SER A 199 8.40 -15.90 -5.53
CA SER A 199 7.76 -14.66 -5.03
C SER A 199 8.31 -14.25 -3.66
N PHE A 200 8.44 -15.19 -2.73
CA PHE A 200 9.06 -14.94 -1.43
C PHE A 200 10.50 -14.47 -1.57
N ASN A 201 11.28 -15.15 -2.42
CA ASN A 201 12.68 -14.78 -2.62
C ASN A 201 12.82 -13.37 -3.18
N LEU A 202 12.03 -13.01 -4.18
CA LEU A 202 12.02 -11.66 -4.76
C LEU A 202 11.65 -10.60 -3.72
N ILE A 203 10.52 -10.77 -3.05
CA ILE A 203 10.02 -9.77 -2.09
C ILE A 203 10.99 -9.63 -0.91
N ILE A 204 11.40 -10.72 -0.27
CA ILE A 204 12.24 -10.64 0.91
C ILE A 204 13.63 -10.07 0.57
N SER A 205 14.21 -10.49 -0.57
CA SER A 205 15.54 -10.02 -0.97
C SER A 205 15.57 -8.51 -1.26
N LEU A 206 14.50 -7.95 -1.83
CA LEU A 206 14.41 -6.51 -2.13
C LEU A 206 14.00 -5.69 -0.91
N THR A 207 13.06 -6.20 -0.09
CA THR A 207 12.51 -5.43 1.03
C THR A 207 13.46 -5.31 2.19
N VAL A 208 14.27 -6.34 2.49
CA VAL A 208 15.19 -6.30 3.63
C VAL A 208 16.20 -5.15 3.53
N PRO A 209 17.00 -5.00 2.46
CA PRO A 209 17.94 -3.88 2.36
C PRO A 209 17.24 -2.54 2.27
N LEU A 210 16.05 -2.47 1.67
CA LEU A 210 15.24 -1.26 1.60
C LEU A 210 14.77 -0.81 3.00
N VAL A 211 14.34 -1.74 3.83
CA VAL A 211 13.95 -1.47 5.23
C VAL A 211 15.14 -0.98 6.04
N VAL A 212 16.30 -1.66 5.95
CA VAL A 212 17.51 -1.27 6.67
C VAL A 212 17.94 0.15 6.28
N PHE A 213 17.97 0.45 4.98
CA PHE A 213 18.26 1.79 4.49
C PHE A 213 17.26 2.81 5.04
N SER A 214 15.97 2.57 4.89
CA SER A 214 14.92 3.50 5.30
C SER A 214 14.92 3.78 6.80
N VAL A 215 15.26 2.81 7.63
CA VAL A 215 15.34 2.98 9.09
C VAL A 215 16.56 3.81 9.50
N ILE A 216 17.73 3.57 8.88
CA ILE A 216 18.97 4.27 9.23
C ILE A 216 18.92 5.71 8.71
N TYR A 217 18.57 5.89 7.45
CA TYR A 217 18.52 7.20 6.77
C TYR A 217 17.19 7.94 6.97
N ALA A 218 16.33 7.50 7.90
CA ALA A 218 15.04 8.13 8.17
C ALA A 218 15.15 9.67 8.39
N PRO A 219 16.13 10.22 9.13
CA PRO A 219 16.26 11.66 9.29
C PRO A 219 16.48 12.40 7.96
N ASP A 220 17.37 11.88 7.12
CA ASP A 220 17.72 12.50 5.84
C ASP A 220 16.55 12.39 4.84
N VAL A 221 15.85 11.24 4.82
CA VAL A 221 14.68 11.02 3.97
C VAL A 221 13.54 11.96 4.37
N ILE A 222 13.26 12.12 5.66
CA ILE A 222 12.24 13.05 6.15
C ILE A 222 12.61 14.49 5.79
N LYS A 223 13.87 14.88 6.01
CA LYS A 223 14.35 16.21 5.65
C LYS A 223 14.22 16.49 4.14
N LEU A 224 14.52 15.51 3.30
CA LEU A 224 14.38 15.63 1.84
C LEU A 224 12.93 15.86 1.40
N ILE A 225 11.96 15.17 2.04
CA ILE A 225 10.58 15.11 1.55
C ILE A 225 9.69 16.14 2.22
N ALA A 226 9.87 16.36 3.51
CA ALA A 226 9.01 17.24 4.30
C ALA A 226 9.72 18.53 4.75
N GLY A 227 11.05 18.63 4.60
CA GLY A 227 11.82 19.79 5.03
C GLY A 227 12.07 19.86 6.53
N ASP A 228 12.51 21.02 6.97
CA ASP A 228 12.76 21.30 8.39
C ASP A 228 11.42 21.43 9.16
N GLY A 229 11.41 21.05 10.45
CA GLY A 229 10.21 21.05 11.30
C GLY A 229 9.43 19.74 11.31
N TYR A 230 9.87 18.73 10.52
CA TYR A 230 9.27 17.39 10.47
C TYR A 230 10.11 16.31 11.17
N GLU A 231 11.04 16.70 12.05
CA GLU A 231 11.91 15.75 12.78
C GLU A 231 11.12 14.74 13.59
N GLY A 232 9.92 15.11 14.06
CA GLY A 232 9.03 14.19 14.77
C GLY A 232 8.50 13.03 13.92
N ALA A 233 8.57 13.12 12.58
CA ALA A 233 8.18 12.04 11.68
C ALA A 233 9.25 10.92 11.57
N VAL A 234 10.46 11.13 12.08
CA VAL A 234 11.57 10.16 11.99
C VAL A 234 11.24 8.85 12.71
N TRP A 235 10.72 8.92 13.94
CA TRP A 235 10.34 7.72 14.67
C TRP A 235 9.15 6.97 14.07
N PRO A 236 8.03 7.63 13.71
CA PRO A 236 6.98 7.02 12.90
C PRO A 236 7.51 6.33 11.64
N MET A 237 8.42 6.96 10.88
CA MET A 237 9.02 6.38 9.69
C MET A 237 9.82 5.11 10.02
N ARG A 238 10.68 5.14 11.03
CA ARG A 238 11.47 3.97 11.47
C ARG A 238 10.60 2.78 11.84
N LEU A 239 9.44 3.03 12.45
CA LEU A 239 8.48 1.99 12.84
C LEU A 239 7.65 1.49 11.66
N ILE A 240 7.23 2.37 10.75
CA ILE A 240 6.36 2.03 9.62
C ILE A 240 7.14 1.32 8.49
N MET A 241 8.39 1.66 8.22
CA MET A 241 9.15 1.09 7.10
C MET A 241 9.29 -0.45 7.13
N PRO A 242 9.44 -1.13 8.28
CA PRO A 242 9.36 -2.59 8.34
C PRO A 242 8.06 -3.21 7.79
N LEU A 243 6.97 -2.43 7.71
CA LEU A 243 5.73 -2.88 7.08
C LEU A 243 5.91 -3.26 5.60
N ILE A 244 6.89 -2.69 4.91
CA ILE A 244 7.18 -3.06 3.51
C ILE A 244 7.47 -4.56 3.41
N LEU A 245 8.24 -5.10 4.34
CA LEU A 245 8.53 -6.54 4.43
C LEU A 245 7.30 -7.33 4.88
N ILE A 246 6.66 -6.91 5.96
CA ILE A 246 5.53 -7.62 6.58
C ILE A 246 4.35 -7.68 5.59
N VAL A 247 3.95 -6.53 5.02
CA VAL A 247 2.84 -6.47 4.06
C VAL A 247 3.23 -7.07 2.71
N GLY A 248 4.51 -7.00 2.31
CA GLY A 248 5.02 -7.74 1.15
C GLY A 248 4.80 -9.26 1.31
N ILE A 249 5.07 -9.80 2.49
CA ILE A 249 4.77 -11.20 2.84
C ILE A 249 3.25 -11.43 2.87
N ASN A 250 2.47 -10.55 3.48
CA ASN A 250 1.01 -10.65 3.52
C ASN A 250 0.39 -10.69 2.12
N GLN A 251 0.90 -9.93 1.17
CA GLN A 251 0.49 -9.97 -0.24
C GLN A 251 0.68 -11.37 -0.86
N ILE A 252 1.79 -12.05 -0.55
CA ILE A 252 1.99 -13.43 -1.01
C ILE A 252 1.00 -14.37 -0.32
N LEU A 253 0.89 -14.31 1.00
CA LEU A 253 0.03 -15.20 1.76
C LEU A 253 -1.45 -15.07 1.35
N ILE A 254 -1.95 -13.83 1.26
CA ILE A 254 -3.37 -13.57 1.01
C ILE A 254 -3.68 -13.60 -0.48
N ILE A 255 -2.96 -12.80 -1.30
CA ILE A 255 -3.32 -12.65 -2.72
C ILE A 255 -2.81 -13.81 -3.54
N GLN A 256 -1.58 -14.29 -3.30
CA GLN A 256 -0.97 -15.31 -4.15
C GLN A 256 -1.26 -16.75 -3.68
N ILE A 257 -1.57 -16.99 -2.39
CA ILE A 257 -1.87 -18.32 -1.87
C ILE A 257 -3.35 -18.48 -1.54
N MET A 258 -3.90 -17.68 -0.60
CA MET A 258 -5.27 -17.91 -0.11
C MET A 258 -6.33 -17.62 -1.16
N THR A 259 -6.14 -16.60 -2.01
CA THR A 259 -7.12 -16.23 -3.05
C THR A 259 -7.24 -17.29 -4.15
N PRO A 260 -6.16 -17.80 -4.79
CA PRO A 260 -6.28 -18.89 -5.76
C PRO A 260 -6.88 -20.17 -5.18
N LEU A 261 -6.63 -20.44 -3.90
CA LEU A 261 -7.21 -21.59 -3.17
C LEU A 261 -8.64 -21.37 -2.70
N LYS A 262 -9.26 -20.21 -3.01
CA LYS A 262 -10.64 -19.85 -2.65
C LYS A 262 -10.90 -19.92 -1.14
N LEU A 263 -9.92 -19.50 -0.33
CA LEU A 263 -10.02 -19.48 1.13
C LEU A 263 -10.65 -18.17 1.66
N ASP A 264 -11.65 -17.63 0.96
CA ASP A 264 -12.23 -16.30 1.19
C ASP A 264 -12.73 -16.10 2.63
N LYS A 265 -13.35 -17.13 3.22
CA LYS A 265 -13.80 -17.08 4.63
C LYS A 265 -12.63 -16.90 5.60
N LEU A 266 -11.48 -17.54 5.32
CA LEU A 266 -10.30 -17.42 6.16
C LEU A 266 -9.61 -16.07 5.96
N ILE A 267 -9.66 -15.50 4.75
CA ILE A 267 -9.20 -14.13 4.49
C ILE A 267 -10.00 -13.14 5.32
N LEU A 268 -11.33 -13.30 5.38
CA LEU A 268 -12.18 -12.45 6.22
C LEU A 268 -11.82 -12.58 7.71
N VAL A 269 -11.68 -13.80 8.23
CA VAL A 269 -11.28 -14.04 9.64
C VAL A 269 -9.91 -13.45 9.92
N ASN A 270 -8.97 -13.57 8.99
CA ASN A 270 -7.64 -12.99 9.07
C ASN A 270 -7.71 -11.45 9.21
N THR A 271 -8.53 -10.80 8.38
CA THR A 271 -8.75 -9.34 8.44
C THR A 271 -9.37 -8.91 9.77
N VAL A 272 -10.30 -9.69 10.31
CA VAL A 272 -10.91 -9.43 11.63
C VAL A 272 -9.86 -9.47 12.74
N TRP A 273 -8.95 -10.44 12.75
CA TRP A 273 -7.86 -10.49 13.72
C TRP A 273 -6.95 -9.26 13.63
N GLY A 274 -6.59 -8.83 12.42
CA GLY A 274 -5.86 -7.59 12.20
C GLY A 274 -6.60 -6.37 12.73
N ALA A 275 -7.89 -6.24 12.42
CA ALA A 275 -8.72 -5.13 12.86
C ALA A 275 -8.85 -5.06 14.40
N ILE A 276 -9.13 -6.20 15.06
CA ILE A 276 -9.23 -6.26 16.53
C ILE A 276 -7.91 -5.83 17.17
N THR A 277 -6.79 -6.39 16.70
CA THR A 277 -5.46 -6.07 17.21
C THR A 277 -5.13 -4.59 17.00
N GLY A 278 -5.36 -4.08 15.77
CA GLY A 278 -5.10 -2.69 15.42
C GLY A 278 -5.94 -1.71 16.24
N LEU A 279 -7.24 -1.96 16.39
CA LEU A 279 -8.12 -1.11 17.19
C LEU A 279 -7.74 -1.14 18.67
N ALA A 280 -7.55 -2.32 19.25
CA ALA A 280 -7.20 -2.45 20.66
C ALA A 280 -5.89 -1.74 21.00
N LEU A 281 -4.83 -1.96 20.21
CA LEU A 281 -3.56 -1.30 20.42
C LEU A 281 -3.61 0.20 20.15
N ASN A 282 -4.42 0.63 19.18
CA ASN A 282 -4.59 2.05 18.89
C ASN A 282 -5.21 2.79 20.10
N PHE A 283 -6.28 2.24 20.70
CA PHE A 283 -6.89 2.81 21.90
C PHE A 283 -5.93 2.82 23.11
N LEU A 284 -5.03 1.84 23.20
CA LEU A 284 -4.09 1.75 24.32
C LEU A 284 -2.86 2.64 24.11
N LEU A 285 -2.25 2.62 22.94
CA LEU A 285 -0.93 3.23 22.69
C LEU A 285 -1.01 4.65 22.14
N THR A 286 -1.99 4.96 21.29
CA THR A 286 -2.04 6.25 20.63
C THR A 286 -2.28 7.42 21.59
N PRO A 287 -3.09 7.30 22.69
CA PRO A 287 -3.23 8.38 23.67
C PRO A 287 -1.93 8.71 24.40
N GLN A 288 -1.04 7.72 24.59
CA GLN A 288 0.21 7.87 25.34
C GLN A 288 1.39 8.27 24.47
N TYR A 289 1.47 7.73 23.25
CA TYR A 289 2.63 7.85 22.37
C TYR A 289 2.32 8.55 21.03
N LEU A 290 1.12 9.07 20.84
CA LEU A 290 0.68 9.85 19.67
C LEU A 290 1.01 9.14 18.34
N SER A 291 1.73 9.80 17.43
CA SER A 291 2.10 9.25 16.11
C SER A 291 2.95 7.97 16.20
N ILE A 292 3.77 7.84 17.23
CA ILE A 292 4.55 6.62 17.53
C ILE A 292 3.61 5.48 17.91
N GLY A 293 2.63 5.75 18.80
CA GLY A 293 1.63 4.77 19.22
C GLY A 293 0.78 4.25 18.08
N ALA A 294 0.33 5.16 17.18
CA ALA A 294 -0.39 4.82 15.97
C ALA A 294 0.46 3.94 15.04
N SER A 295 1.77 4.24 14.90
CA SER A 295 2.70 3.46 14.09
C SER A 295 2.89 2.04 14.61
N ILE A 296 3.10 1.88 15.93
CA ILE A 296 3.22 0.56 16.57
C ILE A 296 1.93 -0.24 16.39
N SER A 297 0.77 0.39 16.60
CA SER A 297 -0.53 -0.27 16.45
C SER A 297 -0.75 -0.80 15.05
N TRP A 298 -0.36 -0.04 14.03
CA TRP A 298 -0.43 -0.47 12.63
C TRP A 298 0.50 -1.65 12.35
N VAL A 299 1.77 -1.56 12.76
CA VAL A 299 2.75 -2.64 12.59
C VAL A 299 2.26 -3.93 13.24
N MET A 300 1.79 -3.87 14.49
CA MET A 300 1.31 -5.05 15.21
C MET A 300 0.05 -5.65 14.61
N SER A 301 -0.83 -4.81 14.03
CA SER A 301 -1.99 -5.26 13.26
C SER A 301 -1.56 -6.11 12.06
N GLU A 302 -0.62 -5.64 11.26
CA GLU A 302 -0.10 -6.36 10.09
C GLU A 302 0.69 -7.62 10.46
N VAL A 303 1.42 -7.59 11.58
CA VAL A 303 2.06 -8.80 12.14
C VAL A 303 1.01 -9.84 12.51
N MET A 304 -0.10 -9.43 13.13
CA MET A 304 -1.19 -10.36 13.48
C MET A 304 -1.86 -10.94 12.23
N VAL A 305 -2.07 -10.12 11.19
CA VAL A 305 -2.54 -10.58 9.87
C VAL A 305 -1.59 -11.63 9.30
N MET A 306 -0.26 -11.39 9.35
CA MET A 306 0.74 -12.33 8.88
C MET A 306 0.71 -13.67 9.64
N LEU A 307 0.69 -13.60 10.96
CA LEU A 307 0.70 -14.79 11.81
C LEU A 307 -0.56 -15.64 11.63
N SER A 308 -1.74 -15.01 11.57
CA SER A 308 -3.00 -15.71 11.36
C SER A 308 -3.09 -16.31 9.94
N ALA A 309 -2.60 -15.62 8.91
CA ALA A 309 -2.52 -16.16 7.55
C ALA A 309 -1.59 -17.40 7.48
N LEU A 310 -0.40 -17.33 8.08
CA LEU A 310 0.52 -18.47 8.16
C LEU A 310 -0.11 -19.66 8.89
N TYR A 311 -0.82 -19.41 9.99
CA TYR A 311 -1.52 -20.44 10.73
C TYR A 311 -2.60 -21.13 9.87
N PHE A 312 -3.42 -20.35 9.16
CA PHE A 312 -4.49 -20.92 8.30
C PHE A 312 -3.91 -21.70 7.11
N ILE A 313 -2.88 -21.16 6.43
CA ILE A 313 -2.23 -21.84 5.31
C ILE A 313 -1.64 -23.16 5.78
N ARG A 314 -0.88 -23.16 6.89
CA ARG A 314 -0.28 -24.39 7.43
C ARG A 314 -1.32 -25.46 7.81
N ARG A 315 -2.49 -25.04 8.29
CA ARG A 315 -3.58 -25.97 8.68
C ARG A 315 -4.42 -26.49 7.51
N ARG A 316 -4.53 -25.72 6.43
CA ARG A 316 -5.47 -26.01 5.34
C ARG A 316 -4.80 -26.41 4.03
N THR A 317 -3.51 -26.26 3.93
CA THR A 317 -2.76 -26.53 2.69
C THR A 317 -1.47 -27.28 3.00
N GLN A 318 -0.86 -27.83 1.96
CA GLN A 318 0.47 -28.45 2.04
C GLN A 318 1.58 -27.49 1.58
N ILE A 319 1.24 -26.21 1.40
CA ILE A 319 2.18 -25.19 0.93
C ILE A 319 3.15 -24.85 2.06
N LEU A 320 4.45 -24.90 1.74
CA LEU A 320 5.50 -24.64 2.70
C LEU A 320 5.95 -23.17 2.62
N PHE A 321 6.15 -22.57 3.78
CA PHE A 321 6.75 -21.26 3.88
C PHE A 321 8.29 -21.40 3.81
N PRO A 322 8.99 -20.65 2.92
CA PRO A 322 10.43 -20.81 2.71
C PRO A 322 11.25 -20.11 3.81
N VAL A 323 11.26 -20.68 5.02
CA VAL A 323 11.95 -20.14 6.20
C VAL A 323 13.43 -19.87 5.94
N SER A 324 14.08 -20.74 5.14
CA SER A 324 15.50 -20.59 4.81
C SER A 324 15.79 -19.31 4.02
N ILE A 325 14.90 -18.93 3.11
CA ILE A 325 15.01 -17.68 2.33
C ILE A 325 14.88 -16.47 3.25
N LEU A 326 13.88 -16.50 4.15
CA LEU A 326 13.70 -15.44 5.13
C LEU A 326 14.95 -15.29 6.01
N PHE A 327 15.44 -16.40 6.58
CA PHE A 327 16.60 -16.38 7.48
C PHE A 327 17.87 -15.84 6.79
N LYS A 328 18.16 -16.31 5.58
CA LYS A 328 19.31 -15.84 4.79
C LYS A 328 19.27 -14.34 4.52
N ASN A 329 18.11 -13.82 4.12
CA ASN A 329 17.98 -12.40 3.82
C ASN A 329 17.95 -11.52 5.08
N VAL A 330 17.34 -11.98 6.17
CA VAL A 330 17.40 -11.29 7.47
C VAL A 330 18.84 -11.24 7.99
N SER A 331 19.61 -12.34 7.85
CA SER A 331 21.04 -12.34 8.22
C SER A 331 21.83 -11.31 7.39
N TYR A 332 21.53 -11.18 6.09
CA TYR A 332 22.09 -10.12 5.26
C TYR A 332 21.72 -8.73 5.83
N GLY A 333 20.47 -8.49 6.18
CA GLY A 333 20.04 -7.23 6.80
C GLY A 333 20.79 -6.92 8.10
N VAL A 334 20.99 -7.93 8.96
CA VAL A 334 21.75 -7.79 10.23
C VAL A 334 23.20 -7.38 9.94
N VAL A 335 23.85 -7.93 8.93
CA VAL A 335 25.22 -7.52 8.51
C VAL A 335 25.26 -6.14 7.89
N LEU A 336 24.25 -5.80 7.07
CA LEU A 336 24.15 -4.51 6.40
C LEU A 336 23.93 -3.35 7.38
N THR A 337 23.19 -3.59 8.47
CA THR A 337 22.85 -2.56 9.45
C THR A 337 24.08 -1.85 10.06
N PRO A 338 25.08 -2.53 10.66
CA PRO A 338 26.25 -1.86 11.23
C PRO A 338 27.10 -1.18 10.16
N ILE A 339 27.15 -1.70 8.95
CA ILE A 339 27.89 -1.08 7.84
C ILE A 339 27.27 0.27 7.50
N LEU A 340 25.98 0.32 7.22
CA LEU A 340 25.29 1.56 6.88
C LEU A 340 25.27 2.55 8.06
N TRP A 341 25.05 2.06 9.27
CA TRP A 341 25.05 2.89 10.46
C TRP A 341 26.43 3.49 10.76
N GLY A 342 27.50 2.71 10.60
CA GLY A 342 28.87 3.18 10.77
C GLY A 342 29.22 4.28 9.75
N ILE A 343 28.90 4.05 8.48
CA ILE A 343 29.12 5.02 7.41
C ILE A 343 28.30 6.29 7.65
N TYR A 344 27.03 6.17 8.03
CA TYR A 344 26.15 7.27 8.37
C TYR A 344 26.71 8.14 9.52
N ARG A 345 27.41 7.54 10.50
CA ARG A 345 28.01 8.23 11.65
C ARG A 345 29.37 8.85 11.36
N ILE A 346 30.17 8.21 10.50
CA ILE A 346 31.54 8.65 10.20
C ILE A 346 31.54 9.76 9.16
N LEU A 347 30.68 9.67 8.17
CA LEU A 347 30.56 10.66 7.11
C LEU A 347 29.61 11.78 7.56
N ASP A 348 30.17 12.86 8.09
CA ASP A 348 29.43 14.10 8.41
C ASP A 348 29.24 14.93 7.13
N LEU A 349 28.45 14.37 6.19
CA LEU A 349 28.19 14.96 4.88
C LEU A 349 26.79 15.59 4.83
N ASN A 350 26.56 16.40 3.79
CA ASN A 350 25.20 16.87 3.49
C ASN A 350 24.23 15.69 3.33
N TYR A 351 23.02 15.83 3.83
CA TYR A 351 21.98 14.77 3.81
C TYR A 351 21.78 14.14 2.43
N LEU A 352 21.86 14.91 1.32
CA LEU A 352 21.75 14.38 -0.03
C LEU A 352 22.92 13.45 -0.40
N VAL A 353 24.14 13.85 -0.02
CA VAL A 353 25.34 13.04 -0.29
C VAL A 353 25.32 11.78 0.57
N ASN A 354 24.95 11.91 1.84
CA ASN A 354 24.78 10.76 2.74
C ASN A 354 23.79 9.72 2.17
N MET A 355 22.63 10.16 1.71
CA MET A 355 21.63 9.28 1.09
C MET A 355 22.17 8.62 -0.18
N THR A 356 22.84 9.37 -1.06
CA THR A 356 23.39 8.81 -2.31
C THR A 356 24.46 7.76 -2.03
N VAL A 357 25.36 8.01 -1.09
CA VAL A 357 26.36 7.03 -0.65
C VAL A 357 25.68 5.79 -0.07
N GLY A 358 24.68 5.96 0.80
CA GLY A 358 23.90 4.86 1.36
C GLY A 358 23.22 4.01 0.30
N ILE A 359 22.58 4.63 -0.69
CA ILE A 359 21.93 3.94 -1.82
C ILE A 359 22.94 3.13 -2.63
N VAL A 360 24.10 3.73 -2.95
CA VAL A 360 25.16 3.03 -3.70
C VAL A 360 25.65 1.81 -2.93
N ILE A 361 25.87 1.94 -1.62
CA ILE A 361 26.29 0.81 -0.78
C ILE A 361 25.25 -0.29 -0.74
N VAL A 362 23.97 0.08 -0.60
CA VAL A 362 22.85 -0.89 -0.63
C VAL A 362 22.83 -1.63 -1.96
N ILE A 363 22.94 -0.94 -3.08
CA ILE A 363 22.93 -1.57 -4.42
C ILE A 363 24.13 -2.47 -4.59
N VAL A 364 25.32 -2.01 -4.28
CA VAL A 364 26.58 -2.78 -4.43
C VAL A 364 26.56 -4.01 -3.52
N SER A 365 26.22 -3.84 -2.25
CA SER A 365 26.12 -4.97 -1.31
C SER A 365 25.00 -5.95 -1.69
N PHE A 366 23.88 -5.45 -2.20
CA PHE A 366 22.79 -6.30 -2.70
C PHE A 366 23.27 -7.19 -3.84
N VAL A 367 23.86 -6.59 -4.88
CA VAL A 367 24.36 -7.35 -6.03
C VAL A 367 25.45 -8.35 -5.59
N PHE A 368 26.40 -7.91 -4.77
CA PHE A 368 27.49 -8.75 -4.31
C PHE A 368 26.98 -9.92 -3.47
N ILE A 369 26.17 -9.67 -2.44
CA ILE A 369 25.72 -10.70 -1.51
C ILE A 369 24.70 -11.63 -2.17
N GLN A 370 23.72 -11.09 -2.89
CA GLN A 370 22.68 -11.90 -3.53
C GLN A 370 23.26 -12.79 -4.64
N LYS A 371 24.23 -12.29 -5.42
CA LYS A 371 24.82 -13.04 -6.52
C LYS A 371 25.90 -14.02 -6.06
N LEU A 372 26.86 -13.55 -5.23
CA LEU A 372 28.06 -14.34 -4.91
C LEU A 372 27.87 -15.23 -3.67
N ILE A 373 27.17 -14.75 -2.65
CA ILE A 373 27.02 -15.46 -1.37
C ILE A 373 25.74 -16.29 -1.35
N LEU A 374 24.61 -15.64 -1.60
CA LEU A 374 23.30 -16.29 -1.51
C LEU A 374 22.92 -17.05 -2.79
N ARG A 375 23.61 -16.79 -3.89
CA ARG A 375 23.39 -17.41 -5.22
C ARG A 375 21.89 -17.37 -5.57
N ASN A 376 21.30 -16.20 -5.46
CA ASN A 376 19.88 -16.00 -5.67
C ASN A 376 19.53 -16.18 -7.16
N PRO A 377 18.74 -17.20 -7.54
CA PRO A 377 18.45 -17.51 -8.94
C PRO A 377 17.74 -16.35 -9.67
N ILE A 378 16.99 -15.51 -8.96
CA ILE A 378 16.29 -14.37 -9.55
C ILE A 378 17.30 -13.28 -9.96
N VAL A 379 18.31 -13.05 -9.12
CA VAL A 379 19.37 -12.09 -9.44
C VAL A 379 20.22 -12.59 -10.60
N ASP A 380 20.52 -13.89 -10.65
CA ASP A 380 21.22 -14.50 -11.77
C ASP A 380 20.41 -14.44 -13.07
N GLU A 381 19.11 -14.70 -13.02
CA GLU A 381 18.21 -14.53 -14.17
C GLU A 381 18.19 -13.08 -14.67
N PHE A 382 18.17 -12.08 -13.76
CA PHE A 382 18.15 -10.66 -14.10
C PHE A 382 19.44 -10.19 -14.78
N PHE A 383 20.60 -10.65 -14.31
CA PHE A 383 21.90 -10.31 -14.90
C PHE A 383 22.27 -11.13 -16.12
N ASN A 384 21.55 -12.19 -16.43
CA ASN A 384 21.80 -13.00 -17.61
C ASN A 384 21.08 -12.35 -18.81
N LEU A 385 21.83 -11.55 -19.60
CA LEU A 385 21.35 -10.77 -20.76
C LEU A 385 20.54 -11.61 -21.78
N LYS A 386 20.67 -12.92 -21.75
CA LYS A 386 19.90 -13.88 -22.57
C LYS A 386 18.40 -13.88 -22.23
N TYR A 387 18.02 -13.48 -21.02
CA TYR A 387 16.62 -13.44 -20.56
C TYR A 387 15.97 -12.05 -20.68
N MET A 388 16.73 -10.98 -20.95
CA MET A 388 16.12 -9.68 -21.27
C MET A 388 15.29 -9.69 -22.57
N SER A 389 15.59 -10.58 -23.51
CA SER A 389 14.77 -10.83 -24.69
C SER A 389 13.45 -11.56 -24.34
N ALA A 390 13.50 -12.50 -23.38
CA ALA A 390 12.32 -13.19 -22.89
C ALA A 390 11.41 -12.28 -22.03
N PHE A 391 11.97 -11.29 -21.32
CA PHE A 391 11.18 -10.28 -20.62
C PHE A 391 10.41 -9.37 -21.58
N ARG A 392 10.97 -9.06 -22.75
CA ARG A 392 10.25 -8.37 -23.84
C ARG A 392 9.10 -9.21 -24.44
N SER A 393 9.24 -10.53 -24.52
CA SER A 393 8.17 -11.42 -25.00
C SER A 393 7.06 -11.66 -23.95
N PHE A 394 7.25 -11.21 -22.73
CA PHE A 394 6.26 -11.31 -21.64
C PHE A 394 5.28 -10.10 -21.64
N PHE A 395 5.65 -9.00 -22.32
CA PHE A 395 4.85 -7.78 -22.45
C PHE A 395 4.29 -7.56 -23.89
N ASN A 396 4.61 -8.43 -24.83
CA ASN A 396 3.96 -8.53 -26.13
C ASN A 396 3.00 -9.74 -26.17
#